data_e7cf4d124f606180bb9cc01439862420
#
_entry.id   e7cf4d124f606180bb9cc01439862420
#
_cell.length_a   1.000
_cell.length_b   1.000
_cell.length_c   1.000
_cell.angle_alpha   90.00
_cell.angle_beta   90.00
_cell.angle_gamma   90.00
#
_symmetry.space_group_name_H-M   'P 1'
#
loop_
_entity.id
_entity.type
_entity.pdbx_description
1 polymer ?
#
loop_
_entity_poly.entity_id
_entity_poly.type
_entity_poly.pdbx_seq_one_letter_code
_entity_poly.pdbx_strand_id
1 'polypeptide(L)'
;MKNKKILNLKEFINFVPKVSSFGLFNEQGENVADELFTRPGIVMLLVAYRLEEASDKHIDEINHAYDYAMEHKLTFYGVTGSSDGHIAEWVKHTGADYPFLTADEVLLKTIIRSNPGMVLLREGTILAKWHHNDIPGEDELDTVINGYLNDNRMENRTDHNPWLSVIAAFVLPLLLVWIYDYLRNRRYRGIKNTYN
;
A
#
# COMPACT_ATOMS: atom_id res chain seq x y z
N MET A 1 30.16 36.83 -12.59
CA MET A 1 30.43 35.36 -12.61
C MET A 1 29.54 34.71 -11.58
N LYS A 2 28.47 34.00 -11.99
CA LYS A 2 27.52 33.34 -11.09
C LYS A 2 28.09 31.96 -10.74
N ASN A 3 28.44 31.74 -9.47
CA ASN A 3 28.83 30.43 -8.96
C ASN A 3 27.66 29.46 -9.08
N LYS A 4 27.73 28.52 -10.01
CA LYS A 4 26.85 27.36 -10.10
C LYS A 4 27.24 26.40 -8.95
N LYS A 5 26.43 26.39 -7.88
CA LYS A 5 26.57 25.43 -6.79
C LYS A 5 26.28 24.05 -7.36
N ILE A 6 27.32 23.24 -7.56
CA ILE A 6 27.19 21.83 -7.94
C ILE A 6 26.61 21.12 -6.71
N LEU A 7 25.32 20.78 -6.78
CA LEU A 7 24.66 19.97 -5.76
C LEU A 7 25.34 18.59 -5.73
N ASN A 8 25.95 18.29 -4.59
CA ASN A 8 26.69 17.07 -4.38
C ASN A 8 25.72 15.90 -4.31
N LEU A 9 25.85 14.89 -5.17
CA LEU A 9 24.98 13.72 -5.22
C LEU A 9 24.87 13.01 -3.86
N LYS A 10 25.87 13.12 -2.98
CA LYS A 10 25.85 12.60 -1.62
C LYS A 10 24.83 13.31 -0.70
N GLU A 11 24.49 14.58 -0.96
CA GLU A 11 23.41 15.26 -0.22
C GLU A 11 22.02 14.81 -0.68
N PHE A 12 21.90 14.33 -1.91
CA PHE A 12 20.63 13.77 -2.42
C PHE A 12 20.34 12.37 -1.88
N ILE A 13 21.39 11.58 -1.61
CA ILE A 13 21.24 10.21 -1.07
C ILE A 13 20.86 10.22 0.42
N ASN A 14 21.19 11.31 1.14
CA ASN A 14 20.81 11.50 2.55
C ASN A 14 19.58 12.40 2.74
N PHE A 15 18.83 12.69 1.68
CA PHE A 15 17.54 13.31 1.81
C PHE A 15 16.54 12.25 2.28
N VAL A 16 16.51 12.00 3.56
CA VAL A 16 15.34 11.43 4.22
C VAL A 16 14.31 12.55 4.16
N PRO A 17 13.23 12.41 3.36
CA PRO A 17 12.15 13.38 3.40
C PRO A 17 11.70 13.39 4.85
N LYS A 18 11.81 14.55 5.50
CA LYS A 18 11.22 14.79 6.80
C LYS A 18 9.71 14.76 6.54
N VAL A 19 9.14 13.56 6.50
CA VAL A 19 7.71 13.36 6.60
C VAL A 19 7.38 14.05 7.91
N SER A 20 6.67 15.17 7.81
CA SER A 20 6.11 15.83 8.97
C SER A 20 5.49 14.74 9.82
N SER A 21 6.02 14.53 11.01
CA SER A 21 5.82 13.38 11.88
C SER A 21 4.38 12.85 11.77
N PHE A 22 4.22 11.65 11.19
CA PHE A 22 2.94 10.95 11.21
C PHE A 22 2.60 10.71 12.68
N GLY A 23 1.67 11.49 13.20
CA GLY A 23 1.23 11.37 14.59
C GLY A 23 -0.04 10.53 14.64
N LEU A 24 0.00 9.47 15.44
CA LEU A 24 -1.17 8.74 15.90
C LEU A 24 -1.26 8.96 17.41
N PHE A 25 -2.32 9.57 17.87
CA PHE A 25 -2.47 9.93 19.27
C PHE A 25 -3.53 9.05 19.94
N ASN A 26 -3.19 8.52 21.11
CA ASN A 26 -4.12 7.80 21.95
C ASN A 26 -5.02 8.79 22.75
N GLU A 27 -5.97 8.27 23.53
CA GLU A 27 -6.86 9.07 24.39
C GLU A 27 -6.10 9.95 25.41
N GLN A 28 -4.89 9.59 25.76
CA GLN A 28 -4.02 10.35 26.66
C GLN A 28 -3.23 11.45 25.94
N GLY A 29 -3.37 11.56 24.61
CA GLY A 29 -2.64 12.52 23.77
C GLY A 29 -1.19 12.13 23.50
N GLU A 30 -0.80 10.89 23.76
CA GLU A 30 0.54 10.38 23.50
C GLU A 30 0.64 9.91 22.04
N ASN A 31 1.75 10.22 21.38
CA ASN A 31 2.02 9.75 20.03
C ASN A 31 2.53 8.32 20.07
N VAL A 32 1.71 7.40 19.59
CA VAL A 32 2.00 5.95 19.54
C VAL A 32 2.41 5.45 18.16
N ALA A 33 2.62 6.34 17.17
CA ALA A 33 2.90 5.98 15.79
C ALA A 33 4.17 5.14 15.67
N ASP A 34 5.28 5.57 16.30
CA ASP A 34 6.55 4.85 16.22
C ASP A 34 6.45 3.45 16.83
N GLU A 35 5.78 3.34 18.00
CA GLU A 35 5.53 2.04 18.63
C GLU A 35 4.70 1.13 17.73
N LEU A 36 3.62 1.66 17.17
CA LEU A 36 2.71 0.89 16.33
C LEU A 36 3.38 0.39 15.05
N PHE A 37 4.22 1.23 14.42
CA PHE A 37 4.87 0.89 13.16
C PHE A 37 6.13 0.05 13.31
N THR A 38 6.76 0.03 14.48
CA THR A 38 7.92 -0.84 14.76
C THR A 38 7.52 -2.15 15.44
N ARG A 39 6.27 -2.27 15.89
CA ARG A 39 5.76 -3.46 16.55
C ARG A 39 5.82 -4.67 15.62
N PRO A 40 6.42 -5.80 16.08
CA PRO A 40 6.38 -7.03 15.30
C PRO A 40 4.94 -7.55 15.21
N GLY A 41 4.58 -8.09 14.05
CA GLY A 41 3.27 -8.65 13.80
C GLY A 41 2.40 -7.81 12.88
N ILE A 42 1.15 -8.21 12.77
CA ILE A 42 0.17 -7.58 11.90
C ILE A 42 -0.69 -6.61 12.69
N VAL A 43 -0.90 -5.44 12.11
CA VAL A 43 -1.78 -4.39 12.62
C VAL A 43 -2.88 -4.12 11.60
N MET A 44 -4.12 -4.13 12.05
CA MET A 44 -5.29 -3.77 11.28
C MET A 44 -5.75 -2.37 11.69
N LEU A 45 -5.93 -1.49 10.74
CA LEU A 45 -6.44 -0.13 10.98
C LEU A 45 -7.74 0.08 10.21
N LEU A 46 -8.79 0.42 10.92
CA LEU A 46 -9.98 1.01 10.31
C LEU A 46 -9.78 2.52 10.23
N VAL A 47 -9.54 3.03 9.04
CA VAL A 47 -9.27 4.45 8.82
C VAL A 47 -10.55 5.15 8.38
N ALA A 48 -11.06 6.03 9.23
CA ALA A 48 -12.18 6.91 8.94
C ALA A 48 -11.75 8.36 9.15
N TYR A 49 -11.36 9.05 8.07
CA TYR A 49 -10.83 10.41 8.20
C TYR A 49 -11.85 11.38 8.83
N ARG A 50 -13.17 11.10 8.70
CA ARG A 50 -14.28 11.75 9.40
C ARG A 50 -15.36 10.73 9.70
N LEU A 51 -15.63 10.48 10.97
CA LEU A 51 -16.66 9.53 11.41
C LEU A 51 -18.07 10.04 11.10
N GLU A 52 -18.30 11.34 11.20
CA GLU A 52 -19.58 11.98 10.88
C GLU A 52 -19.96 11.89 9.39
N GLU A 53 -19.00 11.59 8.52
CA GLU A 53 -19.20 11.37 7.09
C GLU A 53 -18.94 9.91 6.67
N ALA A 54 -18.63 9.04 7.62
CA ALA A 54 -18.28 7.66 7.33
C ALA A 54 -19.52 6.82 6.99
N SER A 55 -19.35 5.90 6.05
CA SER A 55 -20.41 4.95 5.69
C SER A 55 -20.52 3.85 6.74
N ASP A 56 -21.72 3.60 7.24
CA ASP A 56 -22.07 2.54 8.19
C ASP A 56 -22.65 1.27 7.51
N LYS A 57 -22.71 1.26 6.16
CA LYS A 57 -23.36 0.18 5.41
C LYS A 57 -22.81 -1.21 5.66
N HIS A 58 -21.53 -1.30 5.95
CA HIS A 58 -20.79 -2.55 6.15
C HIS A 58 -20.17 -2.62 7.54
N ILE A 59 -20.94 -2.10 8.53
CA ILE A 59 -20.46 -2.06 9.91
C ILE A 59 -20.35 -3.46 10.52
N ASP A 60 -21.25 -4.37 10.14
CA ASP A 60 -21.23 -5.74 10.62
C ASP A 60 -19.97 -6.47 10.15
N GLU A 61 -19.57 -6.29 8.89
CA GLU A 61 -18.33 -6.84 8.34
C GLU A 61 -17.09 -6.24 9.01
N ILE A 62 -17.13 -4.94 9.36
CA ILE A 62 -16.07 -4.27 10.09
C ILE A 62 -15.96 -4.84 11.52
N ASN A 63 -17.08 -5.01 12.22
CA ASN A 63 -17.10 -5.58 13.56
C ASN A 63 -16.63 -7.05 13.54
N HIS A 64 -17.05 -7.84 12.55
CA HIS A 64 -16.52 -9.20 12.37
C HIS A 64 -15.00 -9.20 12.10
N ALA A 65 -14.47 -8.25 11.34
CA ALA A 65 -13.01 -8.12 11.15
C ALA A 65 -12.28 -7.76 12.45
N TYR A 66 -12.92 -7.01 13.35
CA TYR A 66 -12.40 -6.76 14.69
C TYR A 66 -12.43 -8.02 15.56
N ASP A 67 -13.54 -8.76 15.57
CA ASP A 67 -13.67 -10.03 16.30
C ASP A 67 -12.60 -11.02 15.84
N TYR A 68 -12.42 -11.17 14.52
CA TYR A 68 -11.35 -11.95 13.92
C TYR A 68 -9.97 -11.51 14.43
N ALA A 69 -9.70 -10.21 14.46
CA ALA A 69 -8.42 -9.70 14.95
C ALA A 69 -8.18 -10.07 16.42
N MET A 70 -9.22 -10.02 17.26
CA MET A 70 -9.13 -10.40 18.68
C MET A 70 -8.87 -11.90 18.86
N GLU A 71 -9.58 -12.76 18.12
CA GLU A 71 -9.38 -14.21 18.14
C GLU A 71 -7.95 -14.61 17.74
N HIS A 72 -7.41 -13.93 16.72
CA HIS A 72 -6.06 -14.21 16.19
C HIS A 72 -4.95 -13.39 16.88
N LYS A 73 -5.28 -12.65 17.95
CA LYS A 73 -4.34 -11.82 18.73
C LYS A 73 -3.60 -10.79 17.86
N LEU A 74 -4.28 -10.27 16.86
CA LEU A 74 -3.82 -9.16 16.04
C LEU A 74 -4.13 -7.83 16.73
N THR A 75 -3.37 -6.81 16.40
CA THR A 75 -3.64 -5.46 16.87
C THR A 75 -4.66 -4.79 15.96
N PHE A 76 -5.73 -4.22 16.51
CA PHE A 76 -6.75 -3.49 15.77
C PHE A 76 -7.00 -2.11 16.39
N TYR A 77 -7.07 -1.06 15.55
CA TYR A 77 -7.42 0.30 15.95
C TYR A 77 -8.35 0.95 14.92
N GLY A 78 -9.34 1.72 15.40
CA GLY A 78 -9.96 2.76 14.62
C GLY A 78 -9.01 3.98 14.56
N VAL A 79 -8.87 4.62 13.40
CA VAL A 79 -8.04 5.83 13.25
C VAL A 79 -8.87 6.91 12.60
N THR A 80 -8.98 8.08 13.24
CA THR A 80 -9.85 9.16 12.79
C THR A 80 -9.27 10.55 13.03
N GLY A 81 -9.73 11.53 12.23
CA GLY A 81 -9.52 12.95 12.47
C GLY A 81 -10.68 13.62 13.22
N SER A 82 -11.71 12.85 13.60
CA SER A 82 -12.89 13.37 14.29
C SER A 82 -12.63 13.59 15.78
N SER A 83 -13.47 14.41 16.40
CA SER A 83 -13.42 14.68 17.85
C SER A 83 -13.94 13.51 18.67
N ASP A 84 -13.59 13.49 19.97
CA ASP A 84 -14.05 12.47 20.93
C ASP A 84 -15.58 12.36 20.96
N GLY A 85 -16.29 13.47 20.76
CA GLY A 85 -17.76 13.48 20.69
C GLY A 85 -18.29 12.65 19.50
N HIS A 86 -17.68 12.78 18.34
CA HIS A 86 -18.06 11.99 17.16
C HIS A 86 -17.62 10.53 17.30
N ILE A 87 -16.49 10.26 17.98
CA ILE A 87 -16.09 8.88 18.31
C ILE A 87 -17.15 8.22 19.19
N ALA A 88 -17.58 8.89 20.25
CA ALA A 88 -18.61 8.37 21.16
C ALA A 88 -19.96 8.15 20.45
N GLU A 89 -20.33 9.03 19.53
CA GLU A 89 -21.55 8.89 18.71
C GLU A 89 -21.44 7.69 17.77
N TRP A 90 -20.29 7.53 17.10
CA TRP A 90 -20.00 6.38 16.23
C TRP A 90 -20.08 5.07 17.00
N VAL A 91 -19.38 4.95 18.13
CA VAL A 91 -19.41 3.76 19.01
C VAL A 91 -20.84 3.42 19.42
N LYS A 92 -21.63 4.42 19.84
CA LYS A 92 -23.02 4.23 20.23
C LYS A 92 -23.90 3.75 19.06
N HIS A 93 -23.63 4.24 17.85
CA HIS A 93 -24.43 3.92 16.67
C HIS A 93 -24.08 2.55 16.10
N THR A 94 -22.80 2.20 16.07
CA THR A 94 -22.28 1.03 15.37
C THR A 94 -21.96 -0.17 16.26
N GLY A 95 -21.95 0.03 17.58
CA GLY A 95 -21.53 -1.01 18.53
C GLY A 95 -20.05 -1.34 18.45
N ALA A 96 -19.22 -0.41 17.96
CA ALA A 96 -17.77 -0.60 17.85
C ALA A 96 -17.11 -0.72 19.22
N ASP A 97 -16.39 -1.83 19.46
CA ASP A 97 -15.65 -2.10 20.71
C ASP A 97 -14.13 -1.88 20.57
N TYR A 98 -13.68 -1.52 19.37
CA TYR A 98 -12.25 -1.29 19.12
C TYR A 98 -11.79 0.10 19.60
N PRO A 99 -10.53 0.21 20.09
CA PRO A 99 -9.96 1.49 20.53
C PRO A 99 -9.69 2.41 19.35
N PHE A 100 -9.81 3.72 19.59
CA PHE A 100 -9.55 4.74 18.59
C PHE A 100 -8.23 5.46 18.85
N LEU A 101 -7.55 5.80 17.72
CA LEU A 101 -6.43 6.72 17.67
C LEU A 101 -6.84 7.94 16.84
N THR A 102 -6.35 9.11 17.22
CA THR A 102 -6.60 10.34 16.46
C THR A 102 -5.39 10.71 15.60
N ALA A 103 -5.66 11.23 14.41
CA ALA A 103 -4.64 11.65 13.46
C ALA A 103 -5.14 12.83 12.61
N ASP A 104 -4.22 13.46 11.87
CA ASP A 104 -4.57 14.52 10.93
C ASP A 104 -5.44 14.00 9.78
N GLU A 105 -6.59 14.64 9.55
CA GLU A 105 -7.56 14.26 8.52
C GLU A 105 -6.95 14.24 7.11
N VAL A 106 -6.13 15.24 6.78
CA VAL A 106 -5.52 15.36 5.45
C VAL A 106 -4.56 14.19 5.21
N LEU A 107 -3.84 13.83 6.27
CA LEU A 107 -2.93 12.69 6.24
C LEU A 107 -3.69 11.38 6.03
N LEU A 108 -4.80 11.16 6.76
CA LEU A 108 -5.63 9.95 6.60
C LEU A 108 -6.18 9.82 5.19
N LYS A 109 -6.59 10.91 4.56
CA LYS A 109 -7.02 10.94 3.14
C LYS A 109 -5.92 10.54 2.15
N THR A 110 -4.64 10.67 2.52
CA THR A 110 -3.54 10.17 1.69
C THR A 110 -3.35 8.65 1.80
N ILE A 111 -3.69 8.07 2.95
CA ILE A 111 -3.57 6.64 3.21
C ILE A 111 -4.66 5.88 2.48
N ILE A 112 -5.90 6.32 2.61
CA ILE A 112 -7.06 5.68 2.00
C ILE A 112 -8.08 6.74 1.54
N ARG A 113 -8.73 6.48 0.41
CA ARG A 113 -9.76 7.38 -0.13
C ARG A 113 -11.18 7.02 0.33
N SER A 114 -11.35 5.83 0.83
CA SER A 114 -12.61 5.32 1.36
C SER A 114 -12.86 5.87 2.76
N ASN A 115 -14.10 6.14 3.13
CA ASN A 115 -14.48 6.57 4.47
C ASN A 115 -15.69 5.76 4.99
N PRO A 116 -15.44 4.74 5.82
CA PRO A 116 -14.15 4.25 6.26
C PRO A 116 -13.44 3.39 5.19
N GLY A 117 -12.24 2.92 5.51
CA GLY A 117 -11.57 1.85 4.78
C GLY A 117 -10.62 1.10 5.70
N MET A 118 -10.31 -0.14 5.38
CA MET A 118 -9.43 -0.96 6.21
C MET A 118 -8.03 -1.05 5.60
N VAL A 119 -7.01 -1.03 6.45
CA VAL A 119 -5.60 -1.11 6.07
C VAL A 119 -4.93 -2.18 6.91
N LEU A 120 -4.23 -3.09 6.26
CA LEU A 120 -3.40 -4.10 6.90
C LEU A 120 -1.95 -3.67 6.84
N LEU A 121 -1.26 -3.71 7.97
CA LEU A 121 0.13 -3.27 8.12
C LEU A 121 0.98 -4.36 8.76
N ARG A 122 2.25 -4.38 8.43
CA ARG A 122 3.30 -5.12 9.15
C ARG A 122 4.55 -4.28 9.22
N GLU A 123 5.03 -3.99 10.43
CA GLU A 123 6.27 -3.22 10.64
C GLU A 123 6.30 -1.92 9.79
N GLY A 124 5.19 -1.16 9.81
CA GLY A 124 5.04 0.08 9.07
C GLY A 124 4.83 -0.07 7.55
N THR A 125 4.87 -1.29 7.02
CA THR A 125 4.60 -1.55 5.59
C THR A 125 3.15 -1.91 5.37
N ILE A 126 2.50 -1.23 4.42
CA ILE A 126 1.12 -1.53 4.03
C ILE A 126 1.11 -2.80 3.20
N LEU A 127 0.39 -3.83 3.68
CA LEU A 127 0.22 -5.11 3.02
C LEU A 127 -1.00 -5.12 2.10
N ALA A 128 -2.13 -4.62 2.61
CA ALA A 128 -3.39 -4.57 1.88
C ALA A 128 -4.22 -3.36 2.28
N LYS A 129 -5.15 -2.97 1.41
CA LYS A 129 -6.15 -1.92 1.66
C LYS A 129 -7.47 -2.34 1.06
N TRP A 130 -8.55 -2.13 1.80
CA TRP A 130 -9.90 -2.42 1.34
C TRP A 130 -10.79 -1.18 1.46
N HIS A 131 -11.60 -1.00 0.46
CA HIS A 131 -12.66 -0.01 0.50
C HIS A 131 -13.78 -0.49 1.44
N HIS A 132 -14.58 0.41 2.02
CA HIS A 132 -15.67 0.00 2.93
C HIS A 132 -16.69 -0.95 2.29
N ASN A 133 -16.83 -0.96 0.96
CA ASN A 133 -17.70 -1.90 0.26
C ASN A 133 -17.06 -3.28 0.03
N ASP A 134 -15.78 -3.42 0.27
CA ASP A 134 -14.99 -4.61 -0.04
C ASP A 134 -14.24 -5.11 1.21
N ILE A 135 -14.84 -4.91 2.40
CA ILE A 135 -14.25 -5.43 3.65
C ILE A 135 -14.22 -6.95 3.55
N PRO A 136 -13.04 -7.57 3.71
CA PRO A 136 -12.90 -9.02 3.56
C PRO A 136 -13.57 -9.77 4.70
N GLY A 137 -14.20 -10.89 4.36
CA GLY A 137 -14.67 -11.85 5.35
C GLY A 137 -13.52 -12.64 5.97
N GLU A 138 -13.83 -13.46 6.98
CA GLU A 138 -12.86 -14.24 7.76
C GLU A 138 -11.98 -15.14 6.89
N ASP A 139 -12.56 -15.91 5.95
CA ASP A 139 -11.83 -16.80 5.04
C ASP A 139 -10.81 -16.04 4.17
N GLU A 140 -11.17 -14.83 3.73
CA GLU A 140 -10.31 -13.98 2.92
C GLU A 140 -9.20 -13.35 3.78
N LEU A 141 -9.52 -12.89 5.00
CA LEU A 141 -8.54 -12.41 5.98
C LEU A 141 -7.52 -13.50 6.29
N ASP A 142 -7.97 -14.72 6.57
CA ASP A 142 -7.10 -15.86 6.79
C ASP A 142 -6.15 -16.12 5.62
N THR A 143 -6.67 -16.11 4.41
CA THR A 143 -5.88 -16.32 3.19
C THR A 143 -4.82 -15.23 3.03
N VAL A 144 -5.22 -13.98 3.19
CA VAL A 144 -4.33 -12.82 3.04
C VAL A 144 -3.27 -12.81 4.14
N ILE A 145 -3.67 -12.95 5.39
CA ILE A 145 -2.77 -12.88 6.56
C ILE A 145 -1.80 -14.06 6.56
N ASN A 146 -2.27 -15.29 6.35
CA ASN A 146 -1.43 -16.46 6.26
C ASN A 146 -0.48 -16.40 5.06
N GLY A 147 -0.92 -15.84 3.93
CA GLY A 147 -0.07 -15.55 2.77
C GLY A 147 1.11 -14.66 3.15
N TYR A 148 0.89 -13.62 3.94
CA TYR A 148 1.95 -12.70 4.40
C TYR A 148 2.79 -13.23 5.56
N LEU A 149 2.22 -14.04 6.46
CA LEU A 149 2.96 -14.65 7.56
C LEU A 149 3.89 -15.78 7.07
N ASN A 150 3.43 -16.57 6.11
CA ASN A 150 4.19 -17.70 5.56
C ASN A 150 5.13 -17.29 4.43
N ASP A 151 4.92 -16.14 3.83
CA ASP A 151 5.73 -15.67 2.71
C ASP A 151 6.94 -14.87 3.21
N ASN A 152 8.04 -15.58 3.51
CA ASN A 152 9.37 -14.96 3.64
C ASN A 152 9.84 -14.27 2.34
N ARG A 153 8.97 -14.16 1.32
CA ARG A 153 9.22 -13.54 0.02
C ARG A 153 8.87 -12.06 -0.04
N MET A 154 8.60 -11.40 1.06
CA MET A 154 8.45 -9.94 1.04
C MET A 154 9.72 -9.21 0.58
N GLU A 155 10.89 -9.83 0.70
CA GLU A 155 12.14 -9.29 0.15
C GLU A 155 12.19 -9.29 -1.40
N ASN A 156 11.39 -10.10 -2.09
CA ASN A 156 11.50 -10.32 -3.53
C ASN A 156 10.40 -9.69 -4.40
N ARG A 157 9.49 -8.91 -3.86
CA ARG A 157 8.46 -8.24 -4.69
C ARG A 157 8.96 -7.01 -5.44
N THR A 158 10.20 -6.56 -5.14
CA THR A 158 10.89 -5.48 -5.85
C THR A 158 11.68 -5.95 -7.07
N ASP A 159 11.83 -7.26 -7.31
CA ASP A 159 12.68 -7.80 -8.41
C ASP A 159 11.95 -8.06 -9.73
N HIS A 160 10.67 -7.75 -9.86
CA HIS A 160 10.10 -7.59 -11.18
C HIS A 160 10.51 -6.22 -11.71
N ASN A 161 11.70 -6.17 -12.34
CA ASN A 161 12.16 -5.03 -13.11
C ASN A 161 11.13 -4.74 -14.22
N PRO A 162 10.15 -3.85 -13.98
CA PRO A 162 9.07 -3.62 -14.95
C PRO A 162 9.62 -3.06 -16.27
N TRP A 163 10.81 -2.47 -16.24
CA TRP A 163 11.47 -1.95 -17.42
C TRP A 163 12.02 -3.05 -18.34
N LEU A 164 12.33 -4.26 -17.83
CA LEU A 164 12.72 -5.40 -18.66
C LEU A 164 11.56 -5.87 -19.56
N SER A 165 10.35 -5.91 -19.05
CA SER A 165 9.17 -6.25 -19.87
C SER A 165 8.86 -5.16 -20.90
N VAL A 166 9.06 -3.89 -20.54
CA VAL A 166 8.90 -2.76 -21.47
C VAL A 166 9.97 -2.81 -22.56
N ILE A 167 11.25 -3.02 -22.21
CA ILE A 167 12.33 -3.18 -23.20
C ILE A 167 12.06 -4.37 -24.11
N ALA A 168 11.66 -5.52 -23.58
CA ALA A 168 11.33 -6.69 -24.38
C ALA A 168 10.18 -6.40 -25.37
N ALA A 169 9.16 -5.66 -24.95
CA ALA A 169 8.04 -5.28 -25.81
C ALA A 169 8.46 -4.39 -26.98
N PHE A 170 9.50 -3.56 -26.82
CA PHE A 170 10.01 -2.71 -27.90
C PHE A 170 11.11 -3.38 -28.72
N VAL A 171 12.02 -4.11 -28.09
CA VAL A 171 13.18 -4.72 -28.74
C VAL A 171 12.79 -5.95 -29.56
N LEU A 172 11.86 -6.79 -29.09
CA LEU A 172 11.43 -8.00 -29.80
C LEU A 172 10.83 -7.72 -31.19
N PRO A 173 9.90 -6.77 -31.39
CA PRO A 173 9.38 -6.45 -32.71
C PRO A 173 10.47 -5.93 -33.67
N LEU A 174 11.37 -5.09 -33.16
CA LEU A 174 12.49 -4.55 -33.97
C LEU A 174 13.46 -5.66 -34.42
N LEU A 175 13.76 -6.60 -33.51
CA LEU A 175 14.56 -7.78 -33.81
C LEU A 175 13.90 -8.66 -34.89
N LEU A 176 12.59 -8.86 -34.80
CA LEU A 176 11.85 -9.64 -35.79
C LEU A 176 11.88 -8.98 -37.19
N VAL A 177 11.69 -7.66 -37.25
CA VAL A 177 11.81 -6.90 -38.51
C VAL A 177 13.22 -6.99 -39.08
N TRP A 178 14.24 -6.84 -38.22
CA TRP A 178 15.65 -6.96 -38.64
C TRP A 178 15.99 -8.37 -39.16
N ILE A 179 15.55 -9.42 -38.46
CA ILE A 179 15.72 -10.81 -38.89
C ILE A 179 15.00 -11.05 -40.20
N TYR A 180 13.77 -10.54 -40.37
CA TYR A 180 13.02 -10.65 -41.61
C TYR A 180 13.77 -10.00 -42.80
N ASP A 181 14.25 -8.77 -42.62
CA ASP A 181 15.03 -8.07 -43.66
C ASP A 181 16.37 -8.78 -43.99
N TYR A 182 17.03 -9.30 -42.97
CA TYR A 182 18.26 -10.06 -43.12
C TYR A 182 18.01 -11.34 -43.97
N LEU A 183 16.98 -12.11 -43.67
CA LEU A 183 16.62 -13.33 -44.38
C LEU A 183 16.15 -13.04 -45.82
N ARG A 184 15.41 -11.94 -45.98
CA ARG A 184 14.98 -11.48 -47.33
C ARG A 184 16.18 -11.11 -48.19
N ASN A 185 17.10 -10.31 -47.69
CA ASN A 185 18.31 -9.90 -48.40
C ASN A 185 19.23 -11.09 -48.72
N ARG A 186 19.28 -12.09 -47.86
CA ARG A 186 20.06 -13.32 -48.14
C ARG A 186 19.47 -14.11 -49.30
N ARG A 187 18.14 -14.19 -49.41
CA ARG A 187 17.47 -14.83 -50.58
C ARG A 187 17.76 -14.08 -51.88
N TYR A 188 17.74 -12.76 -51.89
CA TYR A 188 18.06 -11.96 -53.09
C TYR A 188 19.52 -12.08 -53.53
N ARG A 189 20.47 -12.24 -52.62
CA ARG A 189 21.88 -12.46 -52.96
C ARG A 189 22.14 -13.87 -53.54
N GLY A 190 21.37 -14.88 -53.09
CA GLY A 190 21.48 -16.24 -53.66
C GLY A 190 21.03 -16.32 -55.10
N ILE A 191 20.00 -15.57 -55.49
CA ILE A 191 19.47 -15.57 -56.85
C ILE A 191 20.42 -14.86 -57.85
N LYS A 192 21.14 -13.82 -57.44
CA LYS A 192 22.11 -13.12 -58.28
C LYS A 192 23.34 -13.95 -58.67
N ASN A 193 23.72 -14.91 -57.83
CA ASN A 193 24.89 -15.77 -58.07
C ASN A 193 24.59 -16.98 -58.95
N THR A 194 23.33 -17.21 -59.37
CA THR A 194 22.92 -18.34 -60.21
C THR A 194 22.80 -17.94 -61.72
N TYR A 195 22.94 -16.60 -61.96
CA TYR A 195 22.83 -16.07 -63.39
C TYR A 195 24.14 -15.41 -63.86
N ASN A 196 25.27 -15.69 -63.22
CA ASN A 196 26.60 -15.44 -63.72
C ASN A 196 27.34 -16.80 -63.79
#